data_14bf757da10ade93b13c9798ed70ec61
#
_entry.id   14bf757da10ade93b13c9798ed70ec61
#
_cell.length_a   1.000
_cell.length_b   1.000
_cell.length_c   1.000
_cell.angle_alpha   90.00
_cell.angle_beta   90.00
_cell.angle_gamma   90.00
#
_symmetry.space_group_name_H-M   'P 1'
#
loop_
_entity.id
_entity.type
_entity.pdbx_description
1 polymer ?
#
loop_
_entity_poly.entity_id
_entity_poly.type
_entity_poly.pdbx_seq_one_letter_code
_entity_poly.pdbx_strand_id
1 'polypeptide(L)'
;MGMNVLINGAEVIDVRRGNRGAEQLLRSTSRRLTSMGFQPAVTVRQVDPALRAEIGLKEYVGNPRLQALDRIVPPIDMRGFATLRSFRGVLDASGYALGDPWGPHTAHWLMRKYTQWSALGLKIVALPQAFGPFEDPAVRSAAKAALERCDLIVAREEESYGHLQHLGIDPIKCRICPDVTIAEGPREPASDRKKRLVVVPNWNLAKRTNREKYLDCLTGVVEWGNTRGYEVVGLLHEGRGDLEILEVLAGVAQIRVLRDLSGWETKKFIAESSLVAAGRYHAVVAALSTGTPVVTHSWSHKYLELLRQFGVEDWLCDPGDREATLRALTAVEGVDTSALKDRKKKLVSEIEDMWVEVGGVLTK
;
A
#
# COMPACT_ATOMS: atom_id res chain seq x y z
N MET A 1 23.21 -20.92 6.66
CA MET A 1 21.82 -20.87 6.19
C MET A 1 21.62 -19.63 5.34
N GLY A 2 20.90 -19.73 4.22
CA GLY A 2 20.71 -18.61 3.31
C GLY A 2 20.05 -17.41 3.97
N MET A 3 20.43 -16.21 3.55
CA MET A 3 19.87 -14.94 4.02
C MET A 3 18.61 -14.53 3.24
N ASN A 4 17.95 -15.48 2.54
CA ASN A 4 16.80 -15.21 1.72
C ASN A 4 15.56 -14.93 2.55
N VAL A 5 14.79 -13.90 2.19
CA VAL A 5 13.51 -13.54 2.79
C VAL A 5 12.46 -13.36 1.68
N LEU A 6 11.36 -14.08 1.80
CA LEU A 6 10.25 -14.00 0.84
C LEU A 6 9.39 -12.78 1.15
N ILE A 7 9.10 -11.96 0.14
CA ILE A 7 8.09 -10.90 0.20
C ILE A 7 6.81 -11.45 -0.43
N ASN A 8 5.73 -11.48 0.34
CA ASN A 8 4.40 -11.90 -0.10
C ASN A 8 3.45 -10.70 -0.17
N GLY A 9 2.44 -10.77 -1.01
CA GLY A 9 1.31 -9.83 -1.02
C GLY A 9 1.51 -8.54 -1.83
N ALA A 10 2.75 -8.16 -2.17
CA ALA A 10 3.03 -7.01 -3.02
C ALA A 10 3.15 -7.46 -4.49
N GLU A 11 2.04 -7.85 -5.09
CA GLU A 11 2.00 -8.37 -6.46
C GLU A 11 2.01 -7.24 -7.50
N VAL A 12 2.97 -7.29 -8.43
CA VAL A 12 3.16 -6.31 -9.54
C VAL A 12 3.39 -7.08 -10.84
N ILE A 13 2.36 -7.73 -11.34
CA ILE A 13 2.45 -8.59 -12.54
C ILE A 13 2.78 -7.78 -13.81
N ASP A 14 2.31 -6.54 -13.89
CA ASP A 14 2.56 -5.60 -14.98
C ASP A 14 2.79 -4.21 -14.39
N VAL A 15 3.99 -3.68 -14.52
CA VAL A 15 4.38 -2.35 -14.00
C VAL A 15 3.52 -1.25 -14.60
N ARG A 16 3.05 -1.39 -15.85
CA ARG A 16 2.27 -0.35 -16.53
C ARG A 16 0.79 -0.35 -16.14
N ARG A 17 0.26 -1.49 -15.67
CA ARG A 17 -1.16 -1.69 -15.34
C ARG A 17 -1.40 -2.08 -13.89
N GLY A 18 -0.34 -2.39 -13.16
CA GLY A 18 -0.39 -2.86 -11.78
C GLY A 18 -0.73 -1.77 -10.77
N ASN A 19 -0.85 -2.19 -9.51
CA ASN A 19 -1.08 -1.32 -8.38
C ASN A 19 0.23 -0.59 -7.99
N ARG A 20 0.26 0.73 -8.14
CA ARG A 20 1.44 1.57 -7.81
C ARG A 20 1.78 1.52 -6.32
N GLY A 21 0.78 1.32 -5.48
CA GLY A 21 0.99 1.13 -4.03
C GLY A 21 1.67 -0.20 -3.71
N ALA A 22 1.27 -1.29 -4.35
CA ALA A 22 1.94 -2.59 -4.20
C ALA A 22 3.40 -2.51 -4.68
N GLU A 23 3.68 -1.80 -5.77
CA GLU A 23 5.04 -1.55 -6.23
C GLU A 23 5.86 -0.75 -5.20
N GLN A 24 5.29 0.30 -4.60
CA GLN A 24 5.96 1.08 -3.57
C GLN A 24 6.28 0.21 -2.35
N LEU A 25 5.34 -0.61 -1.87
CA LEU A 25 5.55 -1.57 -0.78
C LEU A 25 6.66 -2.56 -1.11
N LEU A 26 6.64 -3.13 -2.32
CA LEU A 26 7.66 -4.09 -2.77
C LEU A 26 9.06 -3.47 -2.80
N ARG A 27 9.19 -2.28 -3.40
CA ARG A 27 10.47 -1.54 -3.48
C ARG A 27 11.00 -1.16 -2.10
N SER A 28 10.13 -0.64 -1.23
CA SER A 28 10.47 -0.26 0.14
C SER A 28 10.97 -1.47 0.93
N THR A 29 10.19 -2.54 0.95
CA THR A 29 10.52 -3.78 1.65
C THR A 29 11.81 -4.42 1.11
N SER A 30 11.97 -4.48 -0.21
CA SER A 30 13.18 -5.03 -0.85
C SER A 30 14.43 -4.24 -0.47
N ARG A 31 14.37 -2.90 -0.59
CA ARG A 31 15.49 -2.01 -0.23
C ARG A 31 15.89 -2.19 1.24
N ARG A 32 14.90 -2.26 2.13
CA ARG A 32 15.15 -2.42 3.56
C ARG A 32 15.78 -3.78 3.87
N LEU A 33 15.25 -4.86 3.33
CA LEU A 33 15.86 -6.19 3.48
C LEU A 33 17.32 -6.20 3.01
N THR A 34 17.59 -5.62 1.83
CA THR A 34 18.95 -5.54 1.29
C THR A 34 19.87 -4.74 2.22
N SER A 35 19.43 -3.60 2.77
CA SER A 35 20.22 -2.80 3.71
C SER A 35 20.50 -3.52 5.03
N MET A 36 19.66 -4.47 5.42
CA MET A 36 19.83 -5.33 6.59
C MET A 36 20.69 -6.59 6.29
N GLY A 37 21.18 -6.73 5.06
CA GLY A 37 22.00 -7.87 4.63
C GLY A 37 21.20 -9.10 4.20
N PHE A 38 19.88 -9.00 4.06
CA PHE A 38 19.05 -10.08 3.54
C PHE A 38 18.93 -10.01 2.01
N GLN A 39 18.70 -11.17 1.39
CA GLN A 39 18.38 -11.28 -0.03
C GLN A 39 16.86 -11.36 -0.22
N PRO A 40 16.21 -10.32 -0.73
CA PRO A 40 14.77 -10.35 -0.97
C PRO A 40 14.42 -11.29 -2.15
N ALA A 41 13.28 -11.96 -2.04
CA ALA A 41 12.76 -12.83 -3.07
C ALA A 41 11.24 -12.70 -3.18
N VAL A 42 10.69 -13.07 -4.33
CA VAL A 42 9.25 -13.07 -4.60
C VAL A 42 8.83 -14.37 -5.27
N THR A 43 7.56 -14.72 -5.19
CA THR A 43 7.01 -15.85 -5.93
C THR A 43 7.06 -15.56 -7.43
N VAL A 44 7.50 -16.53 -8.23
CA VAL A 44 7.54 -16.42 -9.70
C VAL A 44 6.18 -16.02 -10.26
N ARG A 45 6.16 -15.18 -11.31
CA ARG A 45 4.96 -14.63 -11.95
C ARG A 45 4.13 -13.65 -11.12
N GLN A 46 4.53 -13.31 -9.90
CA GLN A 46 3.86 -12.28 -9.11
C GLN A 46 4.46 -10.88 -9.30
N VAL A 47 5.65 -10.80 -9.89
CA VAL A 47 6.32 -9.52 -10.15
C VAL A 47 6.83 -9.50 -11.58
N ASP A 48 6.66 -8.36 -12.24
CA ASP A 48 7.17 -8.07 -13.58
C ASP A 48 8.68 -8.39 -13.67
N PRO A 49 9.14 -9.11 -14.69
CA PRO A 49 10.54 -9.52 -14.81
C PRO A 49 11.53 -8.35 -14.85
N ALA A 50 11.18 -7.22 -15.49
CA ALA A 50 12.05 -6.05 -15.56
C ALA A 50 12.16 -5.38 -14.18
N LEU A 51 11.04 -5.19 -13.48
CA LEU A 51 11.03 -4.67 -12.11
C LEU A 51 11.84 -5.57 -11.17
N ARG A 52 11.64 -6.89 -11.27
CA ARG A 52 12.37 -7.86 -10.45
C ARG A 52 13.88 -7.77 -10.66
N ALA A 53 14.33 -7.67 -11.91
CA ALA A 53 15.74 -7.51 -12.24
C ALA A 53 16.30 -6.17 -11.72
N GLU A 54 15.55 -5.08 -11.90
CA GLU A 54 15.91 -3.74 -11.46
C GLU A 54 16.17 -3.67 -9.95
N ILE A 55 15.30 -4.29 -9.13
CA ILE A 55 15.41 -4.24 -7.66
C ILE A 55 16.09 -5.47 -7.04
N GLY A 56 16.69 -6.34 -7.86
CA GLY A 56 17.54 -7.44 -7.43
C GLY A 56 16.82 -8.56 -6.67
N LEU A 57 15.56 -8.88 -7.04
CA LEU A 57 14.80 -9.95 -6.38
C LEU A 57 15.15 -11.33 -6.92
N LYS A 58 15.28 -12.31 -6.01
CA LYS A 58 15.29 -13.73 -6.37
C LYS A 58 13.88 -14.23 -6.67
N GLU A 59 13.80 -15.33 -7.39
CA GLU A 59 12.56 -16.04 -7.64
C GLU A 59 12.40 -17.25 -6.73
N TYR A 60 11.20 -17.40 -6.21
CA TYR A 60 10.72 -18.64 -5.62
C TYR A 60 9.65 -19.25 -6.53
N VAL A 61 9.85 -20.49 -6.94
CA VAL A 61 8.85 -21.22 -7.74
C VAL A 61 7.79 -21.82 -6.81
N GLY A 62 6.84 -20.99 -6.40
CA GLY A 62 5.68 -21.41 -5.64
C GLY A 62 4.64 -22.08 -6.53
N ASN A 63 4.70 -23.40 -6.71
CA ASN A 63 3.64 -24.14 -7.37
C ASN A 63 2.70 -24.76 -6.32
N PRO A 64 1.41 -24.37 -6.28
CA PRO A 64 0.46 -24.96 -5.33
C PRO A 64 0.35 -26.48 -5.42
N ARG A 65 0.58 -27.06 -6.62
CA ARG A 65 0.57 -28.52 -6.83
C ARG A 65 1.85 -29.20 -6.33
N LEU A 66 2.94 -28.45 -6.12
CA LEU A 66 4.23 -28.95 -5.65
C LEU A 66 4.49 -28.59 -4.17
N GLN A 67 3.54 -27.97 -3.47
CA GLN A 67 3.70 -27.57 -2.06
C GLN A 67 4.07 -28.75 -1.14
N ALA A 68 3.60 -29.95 -1.44
CA ALA A 68 4.02 -31.15 -0.73
C ALA A 68 5.51 -31.47 -0.92
N LEU A 69 6.08 -31.11 -2.08
CA LEU A 69 7.49 -31.30 -2.38
C LEU A 69 8.39 -30.29 -1.67
N ASP A 70 7.89 -29.12 -1.29
CA ASP A 70 8.65 -28.13 -0.50
C ASP A 70 9.16 -28.71 0.83
N ARG A 71 8.49 -29.78 1.35
CA ARG A 71 8.90 -30.49 2.56
C ARG A 71 10.07 -31.46 2.35
N ILE A 72 10.22 -31.99 1.15
CA ILE A 72 11.20 -33.03 0.81
C ILE A 72 12.33 -32.52 -0.10
N VAL A 73 12.08 -31.46 -0.86
CA VAL A 73 13.13 -30.84 -1.69
C VAL A 73 14.20 -30.22 -0.77
N PRO A 74 15.48 -30.54 -0.97
CA PRO A 74 16.55 -29.94 -0.17
C PRO A 74 16.59 -28.42 -0.34
N PRO A 75 17.15 -27.67 0.61
CA PRO A 75 17.38 -26.25 0.47
C PRO A 75 18.28 -25.99 -0.74
N ILE A 76 17.74 -25.36 -1.77
CA ILE A 76 18.47 -24.92 -2.96
C ILE A 76 18.52 -23.40 -2.94
N ASP A 77 19.71 -22.86 -3.05
CA ASP A 77 19.95 -21.42 -3.19
C ASP A 77 20.93 -21.21 -4.33
N MET A 78 20.40 -20.86 -5.50
CA MET A 78 21.17 -20.56 -6.70
C MET A 78 20.97 -19.11 -7.12
N ARG A 79 21.86 -18.62 -7.99
CA ARG A 79 21.74 -17.26 -8.54
C ARG A 79 20.40 -17.12 -9.28
N GLY A 80 19.51 -16.30 -8.72
CA GLY A 80 18.19 -16.02 -9.30
C GLY A 80 17.06 -16.96 -8.92
N PHE A 81 17.34 -18.08 -8.22
CA PHE A 81 16.33 -19.07 -7.82
C PHE A 81 16.58 -19.59 -6.40
N ALA A 82 15.49 -19.84 -5.66
CA ALA A 82 15.56 -20.42 -4.31
C ALA A 82 14.37 -21.33 -4.04
N THR A 83 14.55 -22.37 -3.22
CA THR A 83 13.46 -23.18 -2.67
C THR A 83 13.00 -22.64 -1.33
N LEU A 84 11.76 -22.90 -0.93
CA LEU A 84 11.17 -22.33 0.29
C LEU A 84 11.97 -22.68 1.55
N ARG A 85 12.57 -23.87 1.61
CA ARG A 85 13.44 -24.29 2.74
C ARG A 85 14.77 -23.53 2.86
N SER A 86 15.16 -22.78 1.82
CA SER A 86 16.36 -21.92 1.88
C SER A 86 16.05 -20.52 2.45
N PHE A 87 14.79 -20.22 2.72
CA PHE A 87 14.38 -18.93 3.27
C PHE A 87 14.51 -18.89 4.78
N ARG A 88 14.82 -17.73 5.30
CA ARG A 88 14.83 -17.41 6.73
C ARG A 88 13.41 -17.11 7.23
N GLY A 89 12.64 -16.40 6.42
CA GLY A 89 11.30 -15.99 6.79
C GLY A 89 10.53 -15.41 5.61
N VAL A 90 9.32 -14.98 5.94
CA VAL A 90 8.36 -14.35 5.02
C VAL A 90 7.91 -13.03 5.62
N LEU A 91 7.99 -11.96 4.83
CA LEU A 91 7.36 -10.67 5.13
C LEU A 91 6.09 -10.55 4.29
N ASP A 92 4.94 -10.47 4.93
CA ASP A 92 3.67 -10.20 4.25
C ASP A 92 3.46 -8.69 4.13
N ALA A 93 3.58 -8.18 2.90
CA ALA A 93 3.42 -6.78 2.52
C ALA A 93 2.09 -6.53 1.78
N SER A 94 1.03 -7.27 2.11
CA SER A 94 -0.26 -7.20 1.41
C SER A 94 -0.97 -5.84 1.56
N GLY A 95 -0.62 -5.03 2.56
CA GLY A 95 -1.19 -3.72 2.83
C GLY A 95 -2.63 -3.74 3.34
N TYR A 96 -3.47 -4.64 2.87
CA TYR A 96 -4.82 -4.95 3.39
C TYR A 96 -5.38 -6.18 2.68
N ALA A 97 -5.25 -7.35 3.28
CA ALA A 97 -5.72 -8.61 2.70
C ALA A 97 -6.56 -9.47 3.67
N LEU A 98 -6.54 -9.19 4.96
CA LEU A 98 -7.33 -9.88 5.98
C LEU A 98 -8.42 -8.98 6.54
N GLY A 99 -9.68 -9.31 6.23
CA GLY A 99 -10.88 -8.62 6.67
C GLY A 99 -12.08 -9.00 5.79
N ASP A 100 -13.27 -8.72 6.29
CA ASP A 100 -14.55 -9.04 5.62
C ASP A 100 -14.66 -8.51 4.18
N PRO A 101 -14.12 -7.31 3.82
CA PRO A 101 -14.18 -6.81 2.46
C PRO A 101 -13.55 -7.73 1.40
N TRP A 102 -12.66 -8.63 1.79
CA TRP A 102 -11.95 -9.57 0.92
C TRP A 102 -12.54 -10.99 0.93
N GLY A 103 -13.42 -11.25 1.88
CA GLY A 103 -14.20 -12.46 2.00
C GLY A 103 -13.42 -13.71 2.44
N PRO A 104 -14.16 -14.82 2.69
CA PRO A 104 -13.59 -16.04 3.27
C PRO A 104 -12.60 -16.75 2.35
N HIS A 105 -12.74 -16.63 1.03
CA HIS A 105 -11.80 -17.27 0.09
C HIS A 105 -10.37 -16.75 0.27
N THR A 106 -10.20 -15.44 0.34
CA THR A 106 -8.90 -14.79 0.56
C THR A 106 -8.32 -15.16 1.93
N ALA A 107 -9.15 -15.10 2.98
CA ALA A 107 -8.74 -15.46 4.33
C ALA A 107 -8.25 -16.92 4.43
N HIS A 108 -8.99 -17.88 3.85
CA HIS A 108 -8.58 -19.28 3.81
C HIS A 108 -7.32 -19.54 2.98
N TRP A 109 -7.14 -18.79 1.87
CA TRP A 109 -5.93 -18.91 1.06
C TRP A 109 -4.70 -18.44 1.83
N LEU A 110 -4.78 -17.30 2.52
CA LEU A 110 -3.70 -16.80 3.39
C LEU A 110 -3.45 -17.75 4.56
N MET A 111 -4.49 -18.24 5.24
CA MET A 111 -4.35 -19.23 6.31
C MET A 111 -3.54 -20.46 5.86
N ARG A 112 -3.82 -20.99 4.67
CA ARG A 112 -3.06 -22.14 4.14
C ARG A 112 -1.59 -21.80 3.89
N LYS A 113 -1.30 -20.63 3.34
CA LYS A 113 0.09 -20.17 3.14
C LYS A 113 0.84 -20.02 4.47
N TYR A 114 0.24 -19.35 5.44
CA TYR A 114 0.86 -19.16 6.76
C TYR A 114 1.08 -20.50 7.48
N THR A 115 0.13 -21.43 7.35
CA THR A 115 0.29 -22.80 7.88
C THR A 115 1.48 -23.51 7.23
N GLN A 116 1.64 -23.42 5.92
CA GLN A 116 2.76 -24.01 5.20
C GLN A 116 4.11 -23.40 5.66
N TRP A 117 4.21 -22.07 5.73
CA TRP A 117 5.43 -21.38 6.12
C TRP A 117 5.83 -21.72 7.56
N SER A 118 4.88 -21.71 8.48
CA SER A 118 5.09 -22.09 9.86
C SER A 118 5.54 -23.56 10.00
N ALA A 119 4.93 -24.48 9.24
CA ALA A 119 5.33 -25.90 9.22
C ALA A 119 6.76 -26.14 8.69
N LEU A 120 7.32 -25.22 7.94
CA LEU A 120 8.70 -25.24 7.45
C LEU A 120 9.66 -24.51 8.40
N GLY A 121 9.19 -23.98 9.53
CA GLY A 121 9.98 -23.24 10.50
C GLY A 121 10.37 -21.84 10.05
N LEU A 122 9.70 -21.27 9.05
CA LEU A 122 9.99 -19.92 8.58
C LEU A 122 9.45 -18.89 9.58
N LYS A 123 10.21 -17.83 9.81
CA LYS A 123 9.72 -16.65 10.53
C LYS A 123 8.67 -15.92 9.70
N ILE A 124 7.55 -15.55 10.32
CA ILE A 124 6.44 -14.89 9.61
C ILE A 124 6.19 -13.52 10.25
N VAL A 125 6.35 -12.48 9.45
CA VAL A 125 6.05 -11.10 9.86
C VAL A 125 4.97 -10.55 8.94
N ALA A 126 3.85 -10.13 9.52
CA ALA A 126 2.88 -9.29 8.82
C ALA A 126 3.34 -7.83 8.97
N LEU A 127 3.83 -7.23 7.88
CA LEU A 127 4.27 -5.82 7.82
C LEU A 127 3.08 -4.86 8.01
N PRO A 128 3.32 -3.56 8.23
CA PRO A 128 2.25 -2.59 8.44
C PRO A 128 1.13 -2.70 7.41
N GLN A 129 -0.03 -3.16 7.84
CA GLN A 129 -1.21 -3.33 7.01
C GLN A 129 -2.51 -3.12 7.81
N ALA A 130 -3.60 -2.83 7.10
CA ALA A 130 -4.92 -2.79 7.70
C ALA A 130 -5.43 -4.21 7.97
N PHE A 131 -6.17 -4.38 9.08
CA PHE A 131 -6.82 -5.62 9.47
C PHE A 131 -8.30 -5.39 9.80
N GLY A 132 -9.14 -6.37 9.51
CA GLY A 132 -10.56 -6.37 9.89
C GLY A 132 -11.46 -5.51 8.99
N PRO A 133 -12.73 -5.33 9.37
CA PRO A 133 -13.36 -6.05 10.47
C PRO A 133 -13.37 -7.57 10.24
N PHE A 134 -13.73 -8.32 11.29
CA PHE A 134 -13.81 -9.78 11.28
C PHE A 134 -15.18 -10.22 11.83
N GLU A 135 -16.28 -9.71 11.24
CA GLU A 135 -17.65 -10.04 11.61
C GLU A 135 -18.10 -11.37 11.03
N ASP A 136 -17.70 -11.66 9.78
CA ASP A 136 -17.94 -12.97 9.15
C ASP A 136 -17.20 -14.08 9.90
N PRO A 137 -17.91 -15.11 10.41
CA PRO A 137 -17.30 -16.18 11.20
C PRO A 137 -16.22 -16.98 10.45
N ALA A 138 -16.36 -17.16 9.11
CA ALA A 138 -15.39 -17.88 8.30
C ALA A 138 -14.12 -17.05 8.09
N VAL A 139 -14.27 -15.73 7.84
CA VAL A 139 -13.15 -14.79 7.76
C VAL A 139 -12.43 -14.73 9.10
N ARG A 140 -13.19 -14.57 10.20
CA ARG A 140 -12.68 -14.52 11.60
C ARG A 140 -11.82 -15.74 11.91
N SER A 141 -12.38 -16.94 11.70
CA SER A 141 -11.68 -18.21 11.99
C SER A 141 -10.39 -18.36 11.19
N ALA A 142 -10.44 -18.11 9.89
CA ALA A 142 -9.28 -18.24 9.01
C ALA A 142 -8.21 -17.19 9.29
N ALA A 143 -8.62 -15.93 9.55
CA ALA A 143 -7.70 -14.83 9.90
C ALA A 143 -6.99 -15.12 11.23
N LYS A 144 -7.74 -15.53 12.27
CA LYS A 144 -7.15 -15.92 13.56
C LYS A 144 -6.12 -17.02 13.38
N ALA A 145 -6.50 -18.10 12.71
CA ALA A 145 -5.59 -19.23 12.47
C ALA A 145 -4.34 -18.87 11.65
N ALA A 146 -4.41 -17.89 10.75
CA ALA A 146 -3.25 -17.36 10.05
C ALA A 146 -2.35 -16.54 11.00
N LEU A 147 -2.92 -15.54 11.66
CA LEU A 147 -2.19 -14.54 12.45
C LEU A 147 -1.54 -15.14 13.70
N GLU A 148 -2.14 -16.16 14.34
CA GLU A 148 -1.52 -16.88 15.45
C GLU A 148 -0.15 -17.50 15.09
N ARG A 149 0.11 -17.75 13.81
CA ARG A 149 1.37 -18.28 13.29
C ARG A 149 2.45 -17.24 13.05
N CYS A 150 2.10 -15.95 13.11
CA CYS A 150 3.08 -14.89 12.98
C CYS A 150 3.99 -14.81 14.20
N ASP A 151 5.26 -14.49 13.95
CA ASP A 151 6.22 -14.08 14.97
C ASP A 151 6.04 -12.61 15.34
N LEU A 152 5.61 -11.77 14.37
CA LEU A 152 5.31 -10.35 14.56
C LEU A 152 4.16 -9.94 13.63
N ILE A 153 3.23 -9.16 14.17
CA ILE A 153 2.10 -8.58 13.43
C ILE A 153 2.11 -7.08 13.63
N VAL A 154 2.13 -6.35 12.53
CA VAL A 154 2.16 -4.89 12.59
C VAL A 154 0.86 -4.33 12.00
N ALA A 155 0.01 -3.80 12.87
CA ALA A 155 -1.16 -3.02 12.46
C ALA A 155 -0.69 -1.63 11.98
N ARG A 156 -1.29 -1.14 10.91
CA ARG A 156 -0.90 0.16 10.35
C ARG A 156 -1.51 1.35 11.08
N GLU A 157 -2.59 1.12 11.81
CA GLU A 157 -3.34 2.11 12.57
C GLU A 157 -4.09 1.47 13.76
N GLU A 158 -4.57 2.32 14.67
CA GLU A 158 -5.23 1.92 15.91
C GLU A 158 -6.48 1.06 15.69
N GLU A 159 -7.30 1.35 14.69
CA GLU A 159 -8.51 0.58 14.41
C GLU A 159 -8.17 -0.87 14.02
N SER A 160 -7.17 -1.07 13.16
CA SER A 160 -6.67 -2.40 12.83
C SER A 160 -6.08 -3.14 14.03
N TYR A 161 -5.39 -2.43 14.92
CA TYR A 161 -4.89 -3.00 16.17
C TYR A 161 -6.05 -3.44 17.09
N GLY A 162 -7.09 -2.62 17.22
CA GLY A 162 -8.32 -2.97 17.92
C GLY A 162 -8.98 -4.22 17.36
N HIS A 163 -9.04 -4.37 16.04
CA HIS A 163 -9.55 -5.59 15.40
C HIS A 163 -8.72 -6.84 15.73
N LEU A 164 -7.38 -6.72 15.81
CA LEU A 164 -6.51 -7.82 16.23
C LEU A 164 -6.77 -8.23 17.68
N GLN A 165 -6.96 -7.27 18.58
CA GLN A 165 -7.32 -7.53 19.99
C GLN A 165 -8.66 -8.25 20.10
N HIS A 166 -9.70 -7.79 19.40
CA HIS A 166 -11.03 -8.44 19.36
C HIS A 166 -10.98 -9.84 18.74
N LEU A 167 -10.03 -10.10 17.83
CA LEU A 167 -9.78 -11.43 17.30
C LEU A 167 -9.10 -12.36 18.31
N GLY A 168 -8.59 -11.82 19.43
CA GLY A 168 -7.89 -12.55 20.49
C GLY A 168 -6.47 -12.96 20.08
N ILE A 169 -5.79 -12.13 19.30
CA ILE A 169 -4.36 -12.32 19.00
C ILE A 169 -3.53 -11.84 20.20
N ASP A 170 -2.45 -12.57 20.49
CA ASP A 170 -1.53 -12.24 21.57
C ASP A 170 -0.92 -10.84 21.39
N PRO A 171 -1.17 -9.88 22.32
CA PRO A 171 -0.65 -8.52 22.22
C PRO A 171 0.88 -8.44 22.16
N ILE A 172 1.59 -9.44 22.71
CA ILE A 172 3.07 -9.49 22.67
C ILE A 172 3.59 -9.53 21.23
N LYS A 173 2.82 -10.13 20.32
CA LYS A 173 3.15 -10.23 18.89
C LYS A 173 2.71 -9.02 18.09
N CYS A 174 1.91 -8.12 18.66
CA CYS A 174 1.29 -7.02 17.93
C CYS A 174 2.00 -5.69 18.16
N ARG A 175 2.13 -4.91 17.10
CA ARG A 175 2.65 -3.53 17.13
C ARG A 175 1.76 -2.65 16.27
N ILE A 176 1.84 -1.34 16.52
CA ILE A 176 1.32 -0.32 15.61
C ILE A 176 2.53 0.37 14.96
N CYS A 177 2.49 0.49 13.65
CA CYS A 177 3.51 1.22 12.91
C CYS A 177 2.90 1.76 11.61
N PRO A 178 3.17 3.02 11.24
CA PRO A 178 2.66 3.61 10.01
C PRO A 178 3.07 2.85 8.75
N ASP A 179 2.45 3.20 7.63
CA ASP A 179 2.78 2.63 6.33
C ASP A 179 4.25 2.85 5.97
N VAL A 180 4.98 1.77 5.69
CA VAL A 180 6.43 1.82 5.42
C VAL A 180 6.79 2.72 4.24
N THR A 181 5.86 2.95 3.31
CA THR A 181 6.09 3.81 2.15
C THR A 181 6.14 5.30 2.50
N ILE A 182 5.77 5.70 3.73
CA ILE A 182 5.94 7.05 4.25
C ILE A 182 7.43 7.42 4.33
N ALA A 183 8.27 6.47 4.73
CA ALA A 183 9.72 6.67 4.83
C ALA A 183 10.41 6.80 3.46
N GLU A 184 9.77 6.34 2.40
CA GLU A 184 10.31 6.36 1.05
C GLU A 184 9.94 7.65 0.29
N GLY A 185 10.75 8.02 -0.69
CA GLY A 185 10.43 9.15 -1.58
C GLY A 185 11.49 10.25 -1.56
N PRO A 186 11.25 11.36 -2.25
CA PRO A 186 12.12 12.52 -2.21
C PRO A 186 12.37 12.96 -0.76
N ARG A 187 13.65 13.20 -0.42
CA ARG A 187 14.03 13.61 0.96
C ARG A 187 13.48 14.98 1.31
N GLU A 188 13.42 15.88 0.34
CA GLU A 188 12.90 17.22 0.50
C GLU A 188 11.67 17.41 -0.40
N PRO A 189 10.65 18.14 0.06
CA PRO A 189 9.60 18.64 -0.81
C PRO A 189 10.20 19.49 -1.90
N ALA A 190 9.67 19.44 -3.12
CA ALA A 190 10.08 20.36 -4.17
C ALA A 190 9.90 21.80 -3.68
N SER A 191 10.97 22.61 -3.73
CA SER A 191 10.93 24.03 -3.38
C SER A 191 9.98 24.80 -4.30
N ASP A 192 9.93 24.37 -5.57
CA ASP A 192 9.13 24.98 -6.63
C ASP A 192 8.14 23.97 -7.21
N ARG A 193 7.02 23.79 -6.52
CA ARG A 193 5.93 22.95 -7.04
C ARG A 193 5.28 23.59 -8.25
N LYS A 194 5.06 22.78 -9.28
CA LYS A 194 4.26 23.21 -10.44
C LYS A 194 2.84 23.49 -10.01
N LYS A 195 2.22 24.55 -10.54
CA LYS A 195 0.79 24.82 -10.34
C LYS A 195 -0.05 23.75 -11.04
N ARG A 196 -0.05 22.55 -10.43
CA ARG A 196 -0.67 21.35 -10.96
C ARG A 196 -1.62 20.74 -9.93
N LEU A 197 -2.80 20.38 -10.38
CA LEU A 197 -3.77 19.55 -9.66
C LEU A 197 -3.74 18.13 -10.22
N VAL A 198 -3.39 17.15 -9.38
CA VAL A 198 -3.40 15.74 -9.75
C VAL A 198 -4.68 15.09 -9.29
N VAL A 199 -5.41 14.45 -10.20
CA VAL A 199 -6.65 13.72 -9.91
C VAL A 199 -6.36 12.22 -9.99
N VAL A 200 -6.55 11.50 -8.87
CA VAL A 200 -6.31 10.06 -8.75
C VAL A 200 -7.60 9.35 -8.36
N PRO A 201 -8.40 8.88 -9.33
CA PRO A 201 -9.66 8.22 -9.04
C PRO A 201 -9.46 6.83 -8.43
N ASN A 202 -10.56 6.26 -7.91
CA ASN A 202 -10.59 4.91 -7.40
C ASN A 202 -11.86 4.17 -7.84
N TRP A 203 -11.70 3.13 -8.65
CA TRP A 203 -12.81 2.31 -9.11
C TRP A 203 -13.59 1.63 -7.97
N ASN A 204 -12.92 1.29 -6.86
CA ASN A 204 -13.60 0.70 -5.70
C ASN A 204 -14.54 1.71 -5.02
N LEU A 205 -14.21 3.01 -5.04
CA LEU A 205 -15.14 4.06 -4.63
C LEU A 205 -16.36 4.10 -5.54
N ALA A 206 -16.16 4.16 -6.85
CA ALA A 206 -17.23 4.18 -7.82
C ALA A 206 -18.19 2.99 -7.69
N LYS A 207 -17.68 1.81 -7.32
CA LYS A 207 -18.50 0.59 -7.11
C LYS A 207 -19.25 0.57 -5.79
N ARG A 208 -18.66 1.12 -4.72
CA ARG A 208 -19.17 1.04 -3.34
C ARG A 208 -20.04 2.22 -2.96
N THR A 209 -20.00 3.30 -3.75
CA THR A 209 -20.80 4.50 -3.60
C THR A 209 -21.68 4.71 -4.85
N ASN A 210 -22.25 5.89 -5.02
CA ASN A 210 -22.96 6.23 -6.26
C ASN A 210 -21.96 6.67 -7.33
N ARG A 211 -21.78 5.84 -8.37
CA ARG A 211 -20.83 6.09 -9.46
C ARG A 211 -21.04 7.43 -10.16
N GLU A 212 -22.29 7.81 -10.41
CA GLU A 212 -22.62 9.05 -11.12
C GLU A 212 -22.27 10.26 -10.28
N LYS A 213 -22.59 10.25 -8.98
CA LYS A 213 -22.21 11.30 -8.04
C LYS A 213 -20.70 11.41 -7.89
N TYR A 214 -20.00 10.28 -7.85
CA TYR A 214 -18.54 10.30 -7.78
C TYR A 214 -17.90 10.87 -9.05
N LEU A 215 -18.41 10.52 -10.22
CA LEU A 215 -17.97 11.10 -11.50
C LEU A 215 -18.28 12.60 -11.57
N ASP A 216 -19.47 13.03 -11.15
CA ASP A 216 -19.81 14.45 -11.07
C ASP A 216 -18.90 15.21 -10.12
N CYS A 217 -18.59 14.63 -8.96
CA CYS A 217 -17.63 15.19 -8.01
C CYS A 217 -16.25 15.38 -8.65
N LEU A 218 -15.71 14.34 -9.32
CA LEU A 218 -14.42 14.43 -9.99
C LEU A 218 -14.41 15.40 -11.17
N THR A 219 -15.51 15.49 -11.92
CA THR A 219 -15.68 16.51 -12.96
C THR A 219 -15.62 17.91 -12.37
N GLY A 220 -16.31 18.14 -11.24
CA GLY A 220 -16.21 19.40 -10.51
C GLY A 220 -14.81 19.74 -10.05
N VAL A 221 -14.03 18.75 -9.59
CA VAL A 221 -12.62 18.93 -9.25
C VAL A 221 -11.80 19.42 -10.44
N VAL A 222 -12.03 18.84 -11.62
CA VAL A 222 -11.32 19.24 -12.86
C VAL A 222 -11.72 20.65 -13.28
N GLU A 223 -13.00 20.97 -13.29
CA GLU A 223 -13.51 22.30 -13.63
C GLU A 223 -12.95 23.36 -12.66
N TRP A 224 -12.96 23.07 -11.36
CA TRP A 224 -12.40 23.93 -10.33
C TRP A 224 -10.93 24.22 -10.58
N GLY A 225 -10.13 23.21 -10.93
CA GLY A 225 -8.72 23.35 -11.26
C GLY A 225 -8.48 24.21 -12.50
N ASN A 226 -9.23 23.94 -13.57
CA ASN A 226 -9.13 24.65 -14.84
C ASN A 226 -9.48 26.14 -14.67
N THR A 227 -10.55 26.48 -13.93
CA THR A 227 -10.96 27.88 -13.67
C THR A 227 -9.94 28.66 -12.85
N ARG A 228 -9.10 27.96 -12.06
CA ARG A 228 -8.01 28.56 -11.27
C ARG A 228 -6.65 28.53 -11.97
N GLY A 229 -6.59 28.05 -13.21
CA GLY A 229 -5.37 28.01 -14.02
C GLY A 229 -4.36 26.94 -13.56
N TYR A 230 -4.83 25.83 -13.01
CA TYR A 230 -4.01 24.65 -12.77
C TYR A 230 -3.79 23.85 -14.06
N GLU A 231 -2.61 23.27 -14.22
CA GLU A 231 -2.45 22.09 -15.09
C GLU A 231 -3.16 20.91 -14.42
N VAL A 232 -4.36 20.56 -14.88
CA VAL A 232 -5.09 19.42 -14.32
C VAL A 232 -4.67 18.14 -15.02
N VAL A 233 -4.21 17.14 -14.23
CA VAL A 233 -3.68 15.88 -14.76
C VAL A 233 -4.36 14.71 -14.06
N GLY A 234 -4.97 13.83 -14.83
CA GLY A 234 -5.43 12.53 -14.38
C GLY A 234 -4.26 11.55 -14.26
N LEU A 235 -4.10 10.89 -13.11
CA LEU A 235 -3.01 9.98 -12.85
C LEU A 235 -3.54 8.56 -12.60
N LEU A 236 -3.19 7.62 -13.49
CA LEU A 236 -3.53 6.21 -13.32
C LEU A 236 -2.72 5.61 -12.17
N HIS A 237 -3.43 5.10 -11.16
CA HIS A 237 -2.80 4.47 -10.01
C HIS A 237 -2.98 2.95 -10.00
N GLU A 238 -4.11 2.42 -10.47
CA GLU A 238 -4.36 0.98 -10.47
C GLU A 238 -5.38 0.56 -11.55
N GLY A 239 -4.98 -0.38 -12.39
CA GLY A 239 -5.84 -1.20 -13.20
C GLY A 239 -6.75 -0.49 -14.19
N ARG A 240 -7.58 -1.31 -14.87
CA ARG A 240 -8.47 -0.83 -15.94
C ARG A 240 -9.62 0.05 -15.43
N GLY A 241 -10.15 -0.24 -14.24
CA GLY A 241 -11.29 0.52 -13.73
C GLY A 241 -10.97 2.00 -13.44
N ASP A 242 -9.79 2.29 -12.85
CA ASP A 242 -9.34 3.68 -12.67
C ASP A 242 -9.12 4.36 -14.02
N LEU A 243 -8.59 3.61 -15.01
CA LEU A 243 -8.38 4.13 -16.36
C LEU A 243 -9.72 4.52 -17.02
N GLU A 244 -10.76 3.70 -16.89
CA GLU A 244 -12.08 3.98 -17.43
C GLU A 244 -12.66 5.30 -16.85
N ILE A 245 -12.47 5.55 -15.55
CA ILE A 245 -12.87 6.84 -14.94
C ILE A 245 -12.05 7.98 -15.53
N LEU A 246 -10.75 7.83 -15.68
CA LEU A 246 -9.88 8.87 -16.25
C LEU A 246 -10.21 9.16 -17.72
N GLU A 247 -10.58 8.15 -18.50
CA GLU A 247 -11.00 8.32 -19.90
C GLU A 247 -12.32 9.09 -20.00
N VAL A 248 -13.27 8.85 -19.09
CA VAL A 248 -14.49 9.65 -19.00
C VAL A 248 -14.15 11.11 -18.69
N LEU A 249 -13.32 11.37 -17.68
CA LEU A 249 -12.91 12.72 -17.31
C LEU A 249 -12.16 13.43 -18.46
N ALA A 250 -11.30 12.71 -19.19
CA ALA A 250 -10.59 13.26 -20.34
C ALA A 250 -11.53 13.63 -21.49
N GLY A 251 -12.60 12.86 -21.69
CA GLY A 251 -13.62 13.15 -22.71
C GLY A 251 -14.49 14.36 -22.37
N VAL A 252 -14.81 14.56 -21.10
CA VAL A 252 -15.69 15.66 -20.64
C VAL A 252 -14.92 16.96 -20.42
N ALA A 253 -13.73 16.91 -19.86
CA ALA A 253 -13.00 18.08 -19.36
C ALA A 253 -11.59 18.26 -19.94
N GLN A 254 -11.24 17.52 -21.00
CA GLN A 254 -10.00 17.64 -21.78
C GLN A 254 -8.70 17.63 -20.93
N ILE A 255 -8.63 16.77 -19.92
CA ILE A 255 -7.41 16.64 -19.10
C ILE A 255 -6.41 15.66 -19.76
N ARG A 256 -5.12 15.89 -19.48
CA ARG A 256 -4.07 14.92 -19.81
C ARG A 256 -4.11 13.75 -18.84
N VAL A 257 -4.02 12.52 -19.35
CA VAL A 257 -3.95 11.30 -18.54
C VAL A 257 -2.55 10.69 -18.59
N LEU A 258 -1.92 10.54 -17.43
CA LEU A 258 -0.65 9.83 -17.26
C LEU A 258 -0.91 8.38 -16.86
N ARG A 259 -0.35 7.44 -17.64
CA ARG A 259 -0.63 5.99 -17.49
C ARG A 259 0.61 5.17 -17.13
N ASP A 260 1.79 5.61 -17.55
CA ASP A 260 3.00 4.78 -17.62
C ASP A 260 4.05 5.12 -16.54
N LEU A 261 3.65 5.81 -15.46
CA LEU A 261 4.54 6.07 -14.33
C LEU A 261 4.63 4.84 -13.43
N SER A 262 5.84 4.50 -12.99
CA SER A 262 6.08 3.54 -11.90
C SER A 262 5.56 4.09 -10.56
N GLY A 263 5.50 3.25 -9.53
CA GLY A 263 5.10 3.70 -8.18
C GLY A 263 6.00 4.81 -7.63
N TRP A 264 7.30 4.74 -7.92
CA TRP A 264 8.26 5.78 -7.52
C TRP A 264 8.06 7.08 -8.30
N GLU A 265 7.92 7.01 -9.62
CA GLU A 265 7.67 8.18 -10.48
C GLU A 265 6.33 8.84 -10.15
N THR A 266 5.31 8.04 -9.83
CA THR A 266 4.00 8.53 -9.33
C THR A 266 4.19 9.36 -8.07
N LYS A 267 4.96 8.88 -7.09
CA LYS A 267 5.22 9.60 -5.84
C LYS A 267 6.00 10.90 -6.10
N LYS A 268 7.00 10.85 -6.98
CA LYS A 268 7.77 12.03 -7.40
C LYS A 268 6.88 13.07 -8.11
N PHE A 269 6.03 12.61 -9.03
CA PHE A 269 5.10 13.48 -9.75
C PHE A 269 4.12 14.20 -8.81
N ILE A 270 3.59 13.49 -7.80
CA ILE A 270 2.75 14.06 -6.75
C ILE A 270 3.54 15.09 -5.93
N ALA A 271 4.79 14.79 -5.53
CA ALA A 271 5.65 15.69 -4.77
C ALA A 271 5.94 17.03 -5.50
N GLU A 272 6.02 16.99 -6.83
CA GLU A 272 6.26 18.16 -7.68
C GLU A 272 4.98 18.94 -8.02
N SER A 273 3.83 18.50 -7.53
CA SER A 273 2.51 19.11 -7.79
C SER A 273 2.04 19.93 -6.59
N SER A 274 1.23 20.98 -6.84
CA SER A 274 0.76 21.86 -5.75
C SER A 274 -0.44 21.31 -5.01
N LEU A 275 -1.24 20.43 -5.65
CA LEU A 275 -2.50 19.96 -5.08
C LEU A 275 -2.86 18.57 -5.62
N VAL A 276 -3.52 17.77 -4.80
CA VAL A 276 -3.98 16.42 -5.16
C VAL A 276 -5.44 16.25 -4.75
N ALA A 277 -6.24 15.57 -5.58
CA ALA A 277 -7.53 15.00 -5.23
C ALA A 277 -7.45 13.48 -5.44
N ALA A 278 -7.51 12.69 -4.37
CA ALA A 278 -7.19 11.28 -4.45
C ALA A 278 -8.19 10.37 -3.73
N GLY A 279 -8.58 9.28 -4.42
CA GLY A 279 -9.32 8.15 -3.86
C GLY A 279 -8.44 6.90 -3.65
N ARG A 280 -7.15 6.94 -3.99
CA ARG A 280 -6.21 5.82 -3.80
C ARG A 280 -5.30 6.05 -2.60
N TYR A 281 -5.28 5.07 -1.69
CA TYR A 281 -4.56 5.16 -0.41
C TYR A 281 -3.08 5.58 -0.58
N HIS A 282 -2.32 4.90 -1.42
CA HIS A 282 -0.90 5.23 -1.59
C HIS A 282 -0.66 6.54 -2.37
N ALA A 283 -1.65 7.07 -3.09
CA ALA A 283 -1.58 8.42 -3.61
C ALA A 283 -1.74 9.47 -2.50
N VAL A 284 -2.62 9.20 -1.52
CA VAL A 284 -2.74 10.02 -0.31
C VAL A 284 -1.47 9.93 0.53
N VAL A 285 -0.92 8.73 0.76
CA VAL A 285 0.38 8.55 1.44
C VAL A 285 1.49 9.33 0.72
N ALA A 286 1.52 9.26 -0.62
CA ALA A 286 2.51 10.00 -1.41
C ALA A 286 2.38 11.51 -1.20
N ALA A 287 1.16 12.06 -1.25
CA ALA A 287 0.91 13.49 -1.04
C ALA A 287 1.32 13.93 0.37
N LEU A 288 0.80 13.29 1.41
CA LEU A 288 1.08 13.66 2.80
C LEU A 288 2.56 13.54 3.14
N SER A 289 3.20 12.41 2.77
CA SER A 289 4.62 12.17 3.06
C SER A 289 5.58 13.07 2.29
N THR A 290 5.12 13.74 1.24
CA THR A 290 5.90 14.74 0.49
C THR A 290 5.46 16.16 0.78
N GLY A 291 4.52 16.36 1.72
CA GLY A 291 4.00 17.66 2.10
C GLY A 291 3.12 18.31 1.02
N THR A 292 2.56 17.53 0.08
CA THR A 292 1.63 18.03 -0.93
C THR A 292 0.21 18.06 -0.35
N PRO A 293 -0.50 19.20 -0.35
CA PRO A 293 -1.91 19.23 0.07
C PRO A 293 -2.77 18.25 -0.73
N VAL A 294 -3.71 17.58 -0.03
CA VAL A 294 -4.55 16.56 -0.68
C VAL A 294 -5.98 16.58 -0.13
N VAL A 295 -6.96 16.62 -1.02
CA VAL A 295 -8.34 16.26 -0.68
C VAL A 295 -8.52 14.77 -0.93
N THR A 296 -9.04 14.07 0.08
CA THR A 296 -9.10 12.62 0.11
C THR A 296 -10.54 12.13 0.02
N HIS A 297 -10.83 11.21 -0.89
CA HIS A 297 -12.06 10.44 -0.91
C HIS A 297 -11.84 9.04 -0.36
N SER A 298 -12.74 8.55 0.49
CA SER A 298 -12.55 7.28 1.19
C SER A 298 -13.72 6.31 1.06
N TRP A 299 -13.41 5.02 1.15
CA TRP A 299 -14.37 3.93 1.30
C TRP A 299 -14.08 3.04 2.51
N SER A 300 -13.01 3.30 3.28
CA SER A 300 -12.64 2.50 4.44
C SER A 300 -11.90 3.34 5.50
N HIS A 301 -11.91 2.86 6.75
CA HIS A 301 -11.31 3.50 7.92
C HIS A 301 -9.86 3.95 7.73
N LYS A 302 -9.05 3.15 7.03
CA LYS A 302 -7.61 3.38 6.86
C LYS A 302 -7.23 4.76 6.31
N TYR A 303 -8.13 5.42 5.57
CA TYR A 303 -7.87 6.77 5.05
C TYR A 303 -7.99 7.81 6.16
N LEU A 304 -9.03 7.73 6.97
CA LEU A 304 -9.21 8.62 8.11
C LEU A 304 -8.04 8.46 9.10
N GLU A 305 -7.65 7.22 9.38
CA GLU A 305 -6.52 6.93 10.26
C GLU A 305 -5.20 7.51 9.74
N LEU A 306 -4.94 7.40 8.41
CA LEU A 306 -3.78 8.02 7.79
C LEU A 306 -3.82 9.56 7.95
N LEU A 307 -4.97 10.18 7.71
CA LEU A 307 -5.12 11.63 7.87
C LEU A 307 -4.91 12.05 9.33
N ARG A 308 -5.38 11.28 10.32
CA ARG A 308 -5.12 11.48 11.75
C ARG A 308 -3.64 11.43 12.10
N GLN A 309 -2.89 10.47 11.53
CA GLN A 309 -1.43 10.40 11.73
C GLN A 309 -0.73 11.69 11.30
N PHE A 310 -1.27 12.37 10.28
CA PHE A 310 -0.75 13.64 9.81
C PHE A 310 -1.44 14.88 10.42
N GLY A 311 -2.56 14.71 11.16
CA GLY A 311 -3.32 15.78 11.80
C GLY A 311 -4.10 16.66 10.82
N VAL A 312 -4.68 16.01 9.80
CA VAL A 312 -5.42 16.66 8.69
C VAL A 312 -6.72 15.93 8.35
N GLU A 313 -7.47 15.49 9.36
CA GLU A 313 -8.71 14.74 9.23
C GLU A 313 -9.75 15.48 8.38
N ASP A 314 -9.77 16.80 8.46
CA ASP A 314 -10.69 17.68 7.71
C ASP A 314 -10.47 17.65 6.19
N TRP A 315 -9.38 16.99 5.73
CA TRP A 315 -9.11 16.81 4.31
C TRP A 315 -9.82 15.57 3.71
N LEU A 316 -10.65 14.90 4.53
CA LEU A 316 -11.49 13.79 4.11
C LEU A 316 -12.84 14.31 3.64
N CYS A 317 -13.27 13.92 2.44
CA CYS A 317 -14.56 14.27 1.87
C CYS A 317 -15.36 13.02 1.47
N ASP A 318 -16.69 13.14 1.54
CA ASP A 318 -17.57 12.15 0.93
C ASP A 318 -17.39 12.17 -0.61
N PRO A 319 -17.15 11.02 -1.24
CA PRO A 319 -16.92 10.94 -2.68
C PRO A 319 -18.14 11.34 -3.54
N GLY A 320 -19.33 11.42 -2.93
CA GLY A 320 -20.57 11.86 -3.59
C GLY A 320 -20.95 13.32 -3.31
N ASP A 321 -20.20 14.02 -2.48
CA ASP A 321 -20.45 15.44 -2.15
C ASP A 321 -19.49 16.36 -2.91
N ARG A 322 -19.94 16.80 -4.09
CA ARG A 322 -19.19 17.72 -4.95
C ARG A 322 -18.89 19.04 -4.25
N GLU A 323 -19.89 19.63 -3.57
CA GLU A 323 -19.72 20.94 -2.94
C GLU A 323 -18.73 20.88 -1.76
N ALA A 324 -18.83 19.87 -0.90
CA ALA A 324 -17.86 19.66 0.19
C ALA A 324 -16.44 19.47 -0.36
N THR A 325 -16.28 18.69 -1.43
CA THR A 325 -14.99 18.49 -2.10
C THR A 325 -14.41 19.81 -2.63
N LEU A 326 -15.22 20.64 -3.29
CA LEU A 326 -14.75 21.94 -3.82
C LEU A 326 -14.41 22.95 -2.70
N ARG A 327 -15.18 22.93 -1.60
CA ARG A 327 -14.84 23.73 -0.40
C ARG A 327 -13.51 23.26 0.20
N ALA A 328 -13.30 21.94 0.33
CA ALA A 328 -12.06 21.39 0.84
C ALA A 328 -10.86 21.73 -0.05
N LEU A 329 -10.99 21.63 -1.38
CA LEU A 329 -9.93 22.06 -2.32
C LEU A 329 -9.55 23.53 -2.10
N THR A 330 -10.54 24.40 -1.92
CA THR A 330 -10.32 25.84 -1.68
C THR A 330 -9.64 26.06 -0.32
N ALA A 331 -10.00 25.27 0.70
CA ALA A 331 -9.41 25.37 2.04
C ALA A 331 -7.96 24.91 2.10
N VAL A 332 -7.59 23.88 1.29
CA VAL A 332 -6.22 23.34 1.28
C VAL A 332 -5.33 24.00 0.22
N GLU A 333 -5.90 24.81 -0.67
CA GLU A 333 -5.14 25.58 -1.65
C GLU A 333 -4.19 26.58 -0.95
N GLY A 334 -2.90 26.41 -1.14
CA GLY A 334 -1.87 27.29 -0.54
C GLY A 334 -1.67 27.13 0.97
N VAL A 335 -2.23 26.07 1.59
CA VAL A 335 -2.04 25.81 3.02
C VAL A 335 -0.56 25.59 3.34
N ASP A 336 -0.12 26.09 4.50
CA ASP A 336 1.22 25.76 5.03
C ASP A 336 1.28 24.28 5.44
N THR A 337 2.16 23.54 4.76
CA THR A 337 2.36 22.11 5.00
C THR A 337 3.59 21.80 5.85
N SER A 338 4.16 22.78 6.53
CA SER A 338 5.33 22.59 7.41
C SER A 338 5.06 21.53 8.49
N ALA A 339 3.87 21.53 9.08
CA ALA A 339 3.45 20.53 10.08
C ALA A 339 3.48 19.09 9.53
N LEU A 340 3.20 18.87 8.25
CA LEU A 340 3.28 17.53 7.65
C LEU A 340 4.72 16.98 7.67
N LYS A 341 5.72 17.86 7.53
CA LYS A 341 7.14 17.47 7.59
C LYS A 341 7.52 16.96 8.98
N ASP A 342 7.06 17.63 10.02
CA ASP A 342 7.39 17.24 11.40
C ASP A 342 6.65 15.96 11.78
N ARG A 343 5.39 15.81 11.36
CA ARG A 343 4.65 14.55 11.49
C ARG A 343 5.36 13.42 10.78
N LYS A 344 5.78 13.63 9.52
CA LYS A 344 6.56 12.63 8.75
C LYS A 344 7.81 12.19 9.50
N LYS A 345 8.61 13.11 10.07
CA LYS A 345 9.84 12.76 10.81
C LYS A 345 9.54 11.78 11.95
N LYS A 346 8.46 12.04 12.72
CA LYS A 346 8.02 11.15 13.81
C LYS A 346 7.64 9.78 13.26
N LEU A 347 6.78 9.73 12.23
CA LEU A 347 6.34 8.47 11.64
C LEU A 347 7.50 7.66 11.04
N VAL A 348 8.50 8.34 10.46
CA VAL A 348 9.73 7.69 9.95
C VAL A 348 10.53 7.07 11.09
N SER A 349 10.64 7.72 12.24
CA SER A 349 11.33 7.14 13.41
C SER A 349 10.63 5.85 13.87
N GLU A 350 9.30 5.85 13.95
CA GLU A 350 8.51 4.67 14.32
C GLU A 350 8.69 3.51 13.31
N ILE A 351 8.80 3.85 12.02
CA ILE A 351 9.09 2.86 10.96
C ILE A 351 10.50 2.28 11.11
N GLU A 352 11.49 3.09 11.45
CA GLU A 352 12.86 2.60 11.69
C GLU A 352 12.92 1.64 12.89
N ASP A 353 12.26 1.98 13.99
CA ASP A 353 12.19 1.13 15.19
C ASP A 353 11.51 -0.23 14.87
N MET A 354 10.44 -0.22 14.10
CA MET A 354 9.77 -1.43 13.64
C MET A 354 10.72 -2.31 12.80
N TRP A 355 11.51 -1.71 11.90
CA TRP A 355 12.47 -2.47 11.09
C TRP A 355 13.59 -3.10 11.92
N VAL A 356 14.02 -2.47 13.02
CA VAL A 356 14.96 -3.07 13.97
C VAL A 356 14.35 -4.33 14.59
N GLU A 357 13.05 -4.27 14.99
CA GLU A 357 12.34 -5.44 15.54
C GLU A 357 12.18 -6.56 14.51
N VAL A 358 11.81 -6.23 13.27
CA VAL A 358 11.76 -7.20 12.14
C VAL A 358 13.12 -7.90 11.94
N GLY A 359 14.22 -7.14 11.97
CA GLY A 359 15.56 -7.70 11.90
C GLY A 359 15.86 -8.67 13.03
N GLY A 360 15.46 -8.32 14.25
CA GLY A 360 15.58 -9.19 15.42
C GLY A 360 14.78 -10.49 15.28
N VAL A 361 13.60 -10.45 14.69
CA VAL A 361 12.79 -11.66 14.39
C VAL A 361 13.49 -12.54 13.35
N LEU A 362 13.97 -11.95 12.26
CA LEU A 362 14.59 -12.69 11.15
C LEU A 362 15.97 -13.30 11.52
N THR A 363 16.65 -12.82 12.55
CA THR A 363 17.98 -13.31 12.96
C THR A 363 17.92 -14.40 14.02
N LYS A 364 16.81 -14.55 14.72
CA LYS A 364 16.54 -15.64 15.68
C LYS A 364 16.18 -16.94 14.94
#